data_212a3dd48c451384e357db609348390d
#
_entry.id   212a3dd48c451384e357db609348390d
#
_cell.length_a   1.000
_cell.length_b   1.000
_cell.length_c   1.000
_cell.angle_alpha   90.00
_cell.angle_beta   90.00
_cell.angle_gamma   90.00
#
_symmetry.space_group_name_H-M   'P 1'
#
loop_
_entity.id
_entity.type
_entity.pdbx_description
1 polymer ?
#
loop_
_entity_poly.entity_id
_entity_poly.type
_entity_poly.pdbx_seq_one_letter_code
_entity_poly.pdbx_strand_id
1 'polypeptide(L)'
;DYSSIQYRRLNTRKGPAVQATRIQADRNLYKSYIRGIIGNSKNLTILQRTIDSILVKNNKIYGVKTNFGEEIYSKTIIMTPGTFPNGLIHMGDKKNSAGRIGEPPTVEISNSFKELGLDVGRLKTGTPPRLDKNSINWKETEIQLPDSDPSFFSYQTKTIANIQLPCHITYTNERTHQIIKENLKDSPLFSGEIKGIGPRYCPSIEDKIVKFADKNRHQIFLEPEGLNTNEIYPNGISTSLPINVQLKIVNSIKGLENAAVIRPGYAVEYDYCNPQDLKLSLESKIIENLFLAGQINGTTGYEEAAAQGLIAGINAARKCENKEEFILNRKESYIGILIDDLITLGVDEPYRMFTSRAEHRLLLRDDNADMRLTQLGYDLGLVNDSDYNSFLDKKMDYEKFIEYYATKKISPNKENKKIFKDLGLNELKKQYSLKELLRRENINFDTLNLISKDIEILKNKNLINLLENEIKYEGYISRQLDDATKIEKFKNIKIPKNLDISFISGLSNELKQKILRVRPTTLGQASRISGITPAALNILMIYIKKNEIEKNLI
;
A
#
# COMPACT_ATOMS: atom_id res chain seq x y z
N ASP A 1 -4.21 15.60 1.59
CA ASP A 1 -4.75 16.75 0.83
C ASP A 1 -4.21 18.08 1.34
N TYR A 2 -4.14 18.31 2.66
CA TYR A 2 -3.60 19.55 3.26
C TYR A 2 -2.17 19.87 2.80
N SER A 3 -1.33 18.88 2.61
CA SER A 3 0.08 19.04 2.23
C SER A 3 0.35 18.81 0.73
N SER A 4 -0.68 18.57 -0.07
CA SER A 4 -0.50 18.30 -1.49
C SER A 4 -0.02 19.53 -2.26
N ILE A 5 1.03 19.33 -3.06
CA ILE A 5 1.59 20.33 -3.98
C ILE A 5 1.52 19.85 -5.43
N GLN A 6 1.08 18.61 -5.69
CA GLN A 6 0.70 18.12 -7.01
C GLN A 6 -0.27 16.95 -6.87
N TYR A 7 -1.37 16.98 -7.62
CA TYR A 7 -2.27 15.85 -7.81
C TYR A 7 -2.09 15.24 -9.19
N ARG A 8 -2.08 13.90 -9.27
CA ARG A 8 -2.09 13.16 -10.52
C ARG A 8 -2.94 11.90 -10.41
N ARG A 9 -3.89 11.73 -11.33
CA ARG A 9 -4.59 10.47 -11.50
C ARG A 9 -3.73 9.50 -12.30
N LEU A 10 -3.40 8.36 -11.72
CA LEU A 10 -2.58 7.33 -12.34
C LEU A 10 -3.44 6.33 -13.12
N ASN A 11 -2.84 5.69 -14.12
CA ASN A 11 -3.47 4.63 -14.93
C ASN A 11 -4.78 5.05 -15.63
N THR A 12 -4.94 6.31 -15.98
CA THR A 12 -6.17 6.85 -16.61
C THR A 12 -6.56 6.16 -17.91
N ARG A 13 -5.59 5.55 -18.62
CA ARG A 13 -5.83 4.75 -19.84
C ARG A 13 -6.25 3.30 -19.55
N LYS A 14 -6.36 2.91 -18.28
CA LYS A 14 -6.77 1.57 -17.84
C LYS A 14 -8.13 1.64 -17.16
N GLY A 15 -8.75 0.50 -16.92
CA GLY A 15 -10.03 0.43 -16.23
C GLY A 15 -9.97 0.89 -14.75
N PRO A 16 -11.13 1.16 -14.13
CA PRO A 16 -11.22 1.78 -12.80
C PRO A 16 -10.60 0.97 -11.68
N ALA A 17 -10.47 -0.34 -11.85
CA ALA A 17 -9.87 -1.26 -10.86
C ALA A 17 -8.39 -0.98 -10.54
N VAL A 18 -7.70 -0.19 -11.35
CA VAL A 18 -6.26 0.11 -11.19
C VAL A 18 -5.95 1.61 -11.22
N GLN A 19 -6.97 2.44 -11.39
CA GLN A 19 -6.80 3.88 -11.27
C GLN A 19 -6.64 4.26 -9.81
N ALA A 20 -5.77 5.23 -9.54
CA ALA A 20 -5.54 5.75 -8.20
C ALA A 20 -5.03 7.19 -8.26
N THR A 21 -5.33 7.96 -7.25
CA THR A 21 -4.78 9.31 -7.06
C THR A 21 -3.39 9.21 -6.44
N ARG A 22 -2.43 9.93 -6.99
CA ARG A 22 -1.11 10.18 -6.41
C ARG A 22 -0.99 11.65 -6.07
N ILE A 23 -0.44 11.97 -4.91
CA ILE A 23 -0.01 13.34 -4.59
C ILE A 23 1.50 13.41 -4.44
N GLN A 24 2.05 14.57 -4.77
CA GLN A 24 3.32 15.03 -4.24
C GLN A 24 3.02 15.87 -3.01
N ALA A 25 3.53 15.48 -1.86
CA ALA A 25 3.30 16.18 -0.60
C ALA A 25 4.47 17.10 -0.25
N ASP A 26 4.17 18.33 0.21
CA ASP A 26 5.15 19.13 0.94
C ASP A 26 5.47 18.44 2.26
N ARG A 27 6.72 18.05 2.43
CA ARG A 27 7.18 17.29 3.58
C ARG A 27 7.03 18.02 4.90
N ASN A 28 7.28 19.34 4.90
CA ASN A 28 7.19 20.15 6.11
C ASN A 28 5.73 20.39 6.51
N LEU A 29 4.87 20.69 5.54
CA LEU A 29 3.43 20.84 5.78
C LEU A 29 2.83 19.52 6.29
N TYR A 30 3.18 18.38 5.69
CA TYR A 30 2.71 17.06 6.15
C TYR A 30 3.14 16.78 7.60
N LYS A 31 4.44 16.97 7.89
CA LYS A 31 4.98 16.79 9.24
C LYS A 31 4.29 17.70 10.26
N SER A 32 4.12 18.97 9.92
CA SER A 32 3.50 19.97 10.80
C SER A 32 2.02 19.63 11.06
N TYR A 33 1.27 19.24 10.02
CA TYR A 33 -0.13 18.87 10.13
C TYR A 33 -0.34 17.65 11.03
N ILE A 34 0.41 16.56 10.78
CA ILE A 34 0.31 15.35 11.60
C ILE A 34 0.74 15.61 13.05
N ARG A 35 1.82 16.39 13.26
CA ARG A 35 2.26 16.78 14.60
C ARG A 35 1.19 17.59 15.35
N GLY A 36 0.49 18.46 14.64
CA GLY A 36 -0.63 19.23 15.21
C GLY A 36 -1.78 18.32 15.65
N ILE A 37 -2.17 17.36 14.82
CA ILE A 37 -3.21 16.37 15.16
C ILE A 37 -2.80 15.56 16.40
N ILE A 38 -1.60 15.00 16.39
CA ILE A 38 -1.10 14.17 17.50
C ILE A 38 -1.00 15.00 18.78
N GLY A 39 -0.42 16.21 18.69
CA GLY A 39 -0.23 17.09 19.85
C GLY A 39 -1.53 17.58 20.51
N ASN A 40 -2.62 17.69 19.73
CA ASN A 40 -3.93 18.08 20.22
C ASN A 40 -4.86 16.91 20.57
N SER A 41 -4.40 15.66 20.37
CA SER A 41 -5.20 14.48 20.69
C SER A 41 -5.33 14.30 22.21
N LYS A 42 -6.56 14.18 22.69
CA LYS A 42 -6.83 13.93 24.11
C LYS A 42 -6.27 12.55 24.52
N ASN A 43 -5.79 12.46 25.76
CA ASN A 43 -5.25 11.22 26.36
C ASN A 43 -4.02 10.65 25.60
N LEU A 44 -3.32 11.47 24.83
CA LEU A 44 -2.10 11.09 24.15
C LEU A 44 -0.92 11.93 24.68
N THR A 45 0.11 11.26 25.19
CA THR A 45 1.36 11.88 25.64
C THR A 45 2.49 11.52 24.70
N ILE A 46 3.23 12.52 24.20
CA ILE A 46 4.41 12.33 23.36
C ILE A 46 5.65 12.43 24.25
N LEU A 47 6.45 11.37 24.28
CA LEU A 47 7.72 11.33 25.00
C LEU A 47 8.87 11.19 24.00
N GLN A 48 9.91 12.01 24.16
CA GLN A 48 11.17 11.85 23.42
C GLN A 48 12.08 10.92 24.22
N ARG A 49 12.08 9.64 23.87
CA ARG A 49 12.85 8.57 24.52
C ARG A 49 13.37 7.60 23.47
N THR A 50 14.54 7.02 23.73
CA THR A 50 15.05 5.85 22.99
C THR A 50 14.70 4.60 23.79
N ILE A 51 14.06 3.62 23.15
CA ILE A 51 13.67 2.36 23.76
C ILE A 51 14.73 1.30 23.45
N ASP A 52 15.32 0.72 24.49
CA ASP A 52 16.33 -0.31 24.39
C ASP A 52 15.75 -1.72 24.47
N SER A 53 14.73 -1.93 25.29
CA SER A 53 14.16 -3.27 25.47
C SER A 53 12.67 -3.27 25.78
N ILE A 54 12.04 -4.41 25.47
CA ILE A 54 10.65 -4.72 25.82
C ILE A 54 10.66 -5.53 27.10
N LEU A 55 9.87 -5.12 28.08
CA LEU A 55 9.73 -5.81 29.37
C LEU A 55 8.67 -6.89 29.26
N VAL A 56 9.08 -8.16 29.43
CA VAL A 56 8.24 -9.34 29.28
C VAL A 56 8.30 -10.21 30.54
N LYS A 57 7.13 -10.72 30.96
CA LYS A 57 6.99 -11.72 32.02
C LYS A 57 5.96 -12.77 31.58
N ASN A 58 6.33 -14.05 31.66
CA ASN A 58 5.46 -15.17 31.25
C ASN A 58 4.94 -15.02 29.80
N ASN A 59 5.80 -14.66 28.86
CA ASN A 59 5.49 -14.42 27.45
C ASN A 59 4.45 -13.30 27.19
N LYS A 60 4.27 -12.40 28.16
CA LYS A 60 3.38 -11.25 28.05
C LYS A 60 4.14 -9.97 28.35
N ILE A 61 3.91 -8.94 27.53
CA ILE A 61 4.52 -7.63 27.77
C ILE A 61 3.92 -6.98 29.03
N TYR A 62 4.71 -6.16 29.69
CA TYR A 62 4.20 -5.27 30.73
C TYR A 62 4.78 -3.85 30.65
N GLY A 63 5.71 -3.57 29.74
CA GLY A 63 6.28 -2.25 29.53
C GLY A 63 7.48 -2.23 28.59
N VAL A 64 8.15 -1.09 28.54
CA VAL A 64 9.42 -0.88 27.82
C VAL A 64 10.44 -0.23 28.76
N LYS A 65 11.73 -0.41 28.43
CA LYS A 65 12.84 0.23 29.14
C LYS A 65 13.59 1.15 28.18
N THR A 66 13.85 2.36 28.64
CA THR A 66 14.60 3.36 27.88
C THR A 66 16.11 3.19 28.08
N ASN A 67 16.90 3.82 27.22
CA ASN A 67 18.37 3.87 27.30
C ASN A 67 18.91 4.55 28.59
N PHE A 68 18.06 5.29 29.30
CA PHE A 68 18.39 5.88 30.62
C PHE A 68 17.92 5.03 31.80
N GLY A 69 17.38 3.83 31.52
CA GLY A 69 16.90 2.91 32.55
C GLY A 69 15.49 3.20 33.06
N GLU A 70 14.78 4.20 32.52
CA GLU A 70 13.38 4.48 32.84
C GLU A 70 12.49 3.33 32.34
N GLU A 71 11.62 2.79 33.20
CA GLU A 71 10.62 1.79 32.82
C GLU A 71 9.25 2.45 32.65
N ILE A 72 8.63 2.19 31.49
CA ILE A 72 7.31 2.71 31.14
C ILE A 72 6.36 1.53 31.00
N TYR A 73 5.40 1.41 31.91
CA TYR A 73 4.47 0.28 31.95
C TYR A 73 3.27 0.49 31.04
N SER A 74 2.83 -0.59 30.37
CA SER A 74 1.68 -0.57 29.47
C SER A 74 1.03 -1.94 29.36
N LYS A 75 -0.28 -1.97 29.05
CA LYS A 75 -1.03 -3.20 28.76
C LYS A 75 -0.73 -3.78 27.41
N THR A 76 -0.44 -2.93 26.41
CA THR A 76 -0.12 -3.30 25.03
C THR A 76 1.01 -2.43 24.51
N ILE A 77 1.82 -2.94 23.59
CA ILE A 77 2.89 -2.21 22.92
C ILE A 77 2.71 -2.35 21.42
N ILE A 78 2.86 -1.26 20.68
CA ILE A 78 2.91 -1.25 19.22
C ILE A 78 4.30 -0.75 18.80
N MET A 79 5.07 -1.59 18.10
CA MET A 79 6.41 -1.25 17.61
C MET A 79 6.36 -0.80 16.15
N THR A 80 6.83 0.42 15.90
CA THR A 80 6.86 1.02 14.55
C THR A 80 8.22 1.67 14.25
N PRO A 81 9.36 0.94 14.41
CA PRO A 81 10.69 1.54 14.49
C PRO A 81 11.28 1.97 13.14
N GLY A 82 10.62 1.71 12.01
CA GLY A 82 11.11 2.07 10.67
C GLY A 82 12.43 1.37 10.31
N THR A 83 13.42 2.12 9.84
CA THR A 83 14.76 1.63 9.44
C THR A 83 15.81 1.72 10.56
N PHE A 84 15.39 2.00 11.79
CA PHE A 84 16.29 2.24 12.91
C PHE A 84 16.82 0.96 13.59
N PRO A 85 16.07 -0.18 13.65
CA PRO A 85 16.58 -1.40 14.28
C PRO A 85 17.86 -1.88 13.60
N ASN A 86 18.98 -1.80 14.34
CA ASN A 86 20.31 -2.13 13.85
C ASN A 86 20.63 -1.48 12.48
N GLY A 87 20.22 -0.22 12.30
CA GLY A 87 20.34 0.53 11.06
C GLY A 87 21.81 0.78 10.68
N LEU A 88 22.17 0.46 9.43
CA LEU A 88 23.51 0.64 8.88
C LEU A 88 23.44 1.28 7.50
N ILE A 89 23.97 2.48 7.39
CA ILE A 89 24.05 3.22 6.11
C ILE A 89 25.32 2.81 5.36
N HIS A 90 25.16 2.59 4.05
CA HIS A 90 26.23 2.28 3.11
C HIS A 90 26.33 3.35 2.01
N MET A 91 27.54 3.80 1.73
CA MET A 91 27.86 4.73 0.64
C MET A 91 29.29 4.45 0.14
N GLY A 92 29.42 3.72 -0.97
CA GLY A 92 30.68 3.17 -1.40
C GLY A 92 31.28 2.27 -0.30
N ASP A 93 32.56 2.50 0.01
CA ASP A 93 33.30 1.80 1.08
C ASP A 93 32.95 2.28 2.50
N LYS A 94 32.17 3.35 2.63
CA LYS A 94 31.84 3.96 3.91
C LYS A 94 30.59 3.34 4.52
N LYS A 95 30.68 3.03 5.82
CA LYS A 95 29.56 2.51 6.63
C LYS A 95 29.36 3.42 7.83
N ASN A 96 28.10 3.75 8.09
CA ASN A 96 27.69 4.55 9.25
C ASN A 96 26.54 3.86 9.97
N SER A 97 26.70 3.61 11.26
CA SER A 97 25.62 3.10 12.12
C SER A 97 24.58 4.20 12.30
N ALA A 98 23.46 4.09 11.61
CA ALA A 98 22.38 5.09 11.59
C ALA A 98 21.10 4.47 11.00
N GLY A 99 19.94 4.87 11.51
CA GLY A 99 18.66 4.52 10.91
C GLY A 99 18.31 5.41 9.70
N ARG A 100 18.79 6.65 9.73
CA ARG A 100 18.76 7.63 8.65
C ARG A 100 19.98 8.55 8.79
N ILE A 101 20.46 9.15 7.69
CA ILE A 101 21.63 10.04 7.76
C ILE A 101 21.41 11.16 8.78
N GLY A 102 22.35 11.30 9.71
CA GLY A 102 22.26 12.26 10.82
C GLY A 102 21.43 11.80 12.03
N GLU A 103 20.87 10.57 12.01
CA GLU A 103 20.08 10.05 13.13
C GLU A 103 20.59 8.67 13.57
N PRO A 104 20.92 8.48 14.87
CA PRO A 104 21.50 7.24 15.37
C PRO A 104 20.54 6.05 15.22
N PRO A 105 21.05 4.81 15.13
CA PRO A 105 20.22 3.62 15.10
C PRO A 105 19.72 3.24 16.50
N THR A 106 18.82 2.27 16.56
CA THR A 106 18.42 1.57 17.79
C THR A 106 18.93 0.12 17.71
N VAL A 107 20.09 -0.15 18.29
CA VAL A 107 20.71 -1.49 18.25
C VAL A 107 20.10 -2.40 19.31
N GLU A 108 19.96 -1.91 20.54
CA GLU A 108 19.50 -2.69 21.68
C GLU A 108 18.09 -3.26 21.50
N ILE A 109 17.19 -2.52 20.86
CA ILE A 109 15.84 -3.03 20.58
C ILE A 109 15.87 -4.25 19.63
N SER A 110 16.82 -4.30 18.70
CA SER A 110 17.03 -5.46 17.82
C SER A 110 17.52 -6.68 18.59
N ASN A 111 18.41 -6.46 19.55
CA ASN A 111 18.88 -7.51 20.47
C ASN A 111 17.70 -8.02 21.31
N SER A 112 16.90 -7.12 21.88
CA SER A 112 15.70 -7.47 22.62
C SER A 112 14.72 -8.34 21.81
N PHE A 113 14.50 -8.05 20.53
CA PHE A 113 13.66 -8.90 19.66
C PHE A 113 14.20 -10.33 19.55
N LYS A 114 15.52 -10.49 19.37
CA LYS A 114 16.16 -11.81 19.27
C LYS A 114 16.09 -12.59 20.57
N GLU A 115 16.36 -11.92 21.70
CA GLU A 115 16.27 -12.52 23.04
C GLU A 115 14.86 -13.00 23.38
N LEU A 116 13.84 -12.29 22.89
CA LEU A 116 12.43 -12.66 23.03
C LEU A 116 11.99 -13.78 22.07
N GLY A 117 12.89 -14.29 21.23
CA GLY A 117 12.61 -15.40 20.30
C GLY A 117 11.88 -15.01 19.03
N LEU A 118 11.82 -13.71 18.69
CA LEU A 118 11.30 -13.28 17.39
C LEU A 118 12.29 -13.63 16.27
N ASP A 119 11.78 -14.10 15.14
CA ASP A 119 12.59 -14.40 13.95
C ASP A 119 12.98 -13.09 13.25
N VAL A 120 14.26 -12.68 13.43
CA VAL A 120 14.79 -11.42 12.94
C VAL A 120 15.62 -11.64 11.69
N GLY A 121 15.19 -11.07 10.58
CA GLY A 121 15.94 -11.01 9.33
C GLY A 121 16.47 -9.61 9.01
N ARG A 122 17.09 -9.46 7.84
CA ARG A 122 17.69 -8.20 7.42
C ARG A 122 17.25 -7.80 6.02
N LEU A 123 16.77 -6.57 5.88
CA LEU A 123 16.35 -5.97 4.62
C LEU A 123 17.14 -4.70 4.31
N LYS A 124 17.05 -4.26 3.08
CA LYS A 124 17.72 -3.06 2.60
C LYS A 124 16.73 -2.16 1.85
N THR A 125 16.85 -0.86 2.07
CA THR A 125 16.24 0.16 1.21
C THR A 125 17.28 1.20 0.80
N GLY A 126 16.90 2.16 -0.05
CA GLY A 126 17.82 3.21 -0.49
C GLY A 126 17.11 4.51 -0.79
N THR A 127 17.89 5.58 -0.90
CA THR A 127 17.40 6.90 -1.27
C THR A 127 18.29 7.52 -2.33
N PRO A 128 17.75 8.31 -3.29
CA PRO A 128 18.56 9.06 -4.25
C PRO A 128 19.23 10.27 -3.57
N PRO A 129 20.24 10.86 -4.23
CA PRO A 129 20.74 12.16 -3.80
C PRO A 129 19.64 13.23 -3.83
N ARG A 130 19.82 14.35 -3.13
CA ARG A 130 18.98 15.53 -3.25
C ARG A 130 19.71 16.60 -4.02
N LEU A 131 19.00 17.27 -4.93
CA LEU A 131 19.55 18.28 -5.82
C LEU A 131 19.07 19.66 -5.45
N ASP A 132 19.91 20.67 -5.67
CA ASP A 132 19.50 22.07 -5.54
C ASP A 132 18.68 22.50 -6.77
N LYS A 133 17.44 22.91 -6.56
CA LYS A 133 16.50 23.41 -7.56
C LYS A 133 17.11 24.49 -8.47
N ASN A 134 17.95 25.38 -7.89
CA ASN A 134 18.53 26.52 -8.61
C ASN A 134 19.65 26.13 -9.58
N SER A 135 20.19 24.93 -9.43
CA SER A 135 21.29 24.41 -10.27
C SER A 135 20.81 23.54 -11.43
N ILE A 136 19.49 23.34 -11.58
CA ILE A 136 18.88 22.50 -12.61
C ILE A 136 18.52 23.35 -13.83
N ASN A 137 18.88 22.85 -15.01
CA ASN A 137 18.43 23.45 -16.27
C ASN A 137 17.07 22.92 -16.68
N TRP A 138 16.03 23.53 -16.16
CA TRP A 138 14.63 23.11 -16.35
C TRP A 138 14.17 23.11 -17.80
N LYS A 139 14.79 23.94 -18.67
CA LYS A 139 14.45 24.03 -20.11
C LYS A 139 14.75 22.73 -20.87
N GLU A 140 15.67 21.93 -20.36
CA GLU A 140 16.08 20.65 -20.94
C GLU A 140 15.31 19.44 -20.41
N THR A 141 14.30 19.68 -19.56
CA THR A 141 13.48 18.63 -18.94
C THR A 141 12.04 18.69 -19.44
N GLU A 142 11.34 17.55 -19.42
CA GLU A 142 9.93 17.47 -19.79
C GLU A 142 9.06 17.87 -18.59
N ILE A 143 8.14 18.82 -18.78
CA ILE A 143 7.24 19.26 -17.73
C ILE A 143 6.07 18.28 -17.54
N GLN A 144 5.76 17.90 -16.29
CA GLN A 144 4.58 17.16 -15.90
C GLN A 144 3.67 18.04 -15.03
N LEU A 145 2.65 18.61 -15.64
CA LEU A 145 1.68 19.46 -14.95
C LEU A 145 0.80 18.65 -13.99
N PRO A 146 0.31 19.27 -12.89
CA PRO A 146 -0.75 18.69 -12.06
C PRO A 146 -2.05 18.53 -12.85
N ASP A 147 -2.95 17.67 -12.36
CA ASP A 147 -4.28 17.55 -12.93
C ASP A 147 -5.10 18.81 -12.60
N SER A 148 -5.84 19.35 -13.58
CA SER A 148 -6.66 20.56 -13.42
C SER A 148 -7.90 20.32 -12.56
N ASP A 149 -8.38 19.09 -12.52
CA ASP A 149 -9.57 18.66 -11.78
C ASP A 149 -9.28 17.36 -11.03
N PRO A 150 -8.58 17.45 -9.88
CA PRO A 150 -8.08 16.30 -9.17
C PRO A 150 -9.16 15.56 -8.37
N SER A 151 -8.96 14.26 -8.20
CA SER A 151 -9.65 13.49 -7.16
C SER A 151 -8.87 13.60 -5.86
N PHE A 152 -9.53 13.97 -4.76
CA PHE A 152 -8.93 14.10 -3.44
C PHE A 152 -8.82 12.74 -2.71
N PHE A 153 -7.95 12.68 -1.71
CA PHE A 153 -7.83 11.49 -0.84
C PHE A 153 -8.95 11.44 0.20
N SER A 154 -9.29 12.60 0.78
CA SER A 154 -10.38 12.69 1.75
C SER A 154 -11.69 13.08 1.07
N TYR A 155 -12.76 12.39 1.40
CA TYR A 155 -14.11 12.74 0.96
C TYR A 155 -14.59 14.11 1.51
N GLN A 156 -13.92 14.64 2.53
CA GLN A 156 -14.22 15.96 3.11
C GLN A 156 -13.53 17.09 2.36
N THR A 157 -12.46 16.81 1.64
CA THR A 157 -11.72 17.82 0.88
C THR A 157 -12.53 18.25 -0.34
N LYS A 158 -12.78 19.56 -0.44
CA LYS A 158 -13.59 20.14 -1.53
C LYS A 158 -12.77 21.04 -2.46
N THR A 159 -11.62 21.52 -1.97
CA THR A 159 -10.79 22.48 -2.71
C THR A 159 -9.31 22.17 -2.52
N ILE A 160 -8.49 22.59 -3.49
CA ILE A 160 -7.04 22.49 -3.41
C ILE A 160 -6.53 23.50 -2.37
N ALA A 161 -5.75 23.02 -1.39
CA ALA A 161 -5.26 23.86 -0.29
C ALA A 161 -4.01 24.68 -0.65
N ASN A 162 -3.17 24.20 -1.56
CA ASN A 162 -1.86 24.80 -1.84
C ASN A 162 -1.66 25.06 -3.33
N ILE A 163 -0.68 25.93 -3.64
CA ILE A 163 -0.17 26.10 -5.01
C ILE A 163 0.31 24.76 -5.52
N GLN A 164 -0.10 24.41 -6.74
CA GLN A 164 0.28 23.17 -7.40
C GLN A 164 1.54 23.39 -8.24
N LEU A 165 2.55 22.56 -8.00
CA LEU A 165 3.83 22.61 -8.69
C LEU A 165 3.92 21.51 -9.76
N PRO A 166 4.56 21.77 -10.91
CA PRO A 166 4.89 20.71 -11.83
C PRO A 166 6.01 19.84 -11.25
N CYS A 167 5.98 18.55 -11.55
CA CYS A 167 7.17 17.72 -11.57
C CYS A 167 7.83 17.81 -12.96
N HIS A 168 9.08 17.43 -13.05
CA HIS A 168 9.78 17.36 -14.33
C HIS A 168 10.30 15.95 -14.57
N ILE A 169 10.52 15.61 -15.84
CA ILE A 169 10.99 14.30 -16.23
C ILE A 169 12.30 14.48 -17.04
N THR A 170 13.28 13.66 -16.72
CA THR A 170 14.49 13.46 -17.50
C THR A 170 14.84 11.98 -17.56
N TYR A 171 15.95 11.63 -18.16
CA TYR A 171 16.32 10.24 -18.40
C TYR A 171 17.82 10.03 -18.21
N THR A 172 18.19 8.85 -17.74
CA THR A 172 19.57 8.37 -17.87
C THR A 172 19.92 8.18 -19.36
N ASN A 173 21.18 8.13 -19.68
CA ASN A 173 21.71 7.94 -21.04
C ASN A 173 22.89 6.96 -21.03
N GLU A 174 23.45 6.66 -22.20
CA GLU A 174 24.57 5.72 -22.36
C GLU A 174 25.79 6.10 -21.50
N ARG A 175 26.14 7.40 -21.45
CA ARG A 175 27.23 7.89 -20.59
C ARG A 175 26.95 7.63 -19.10
N THR A 176 25.70 7.88 -18.65
CA THR A 176 25.27 7.56 -17.29
C THR A 176 25.44 6.07 -17.01
N HIS A 177 24.99 5.22 -17.95
CA HIS A 177 25.08 3.77 -17.81
C HIS A 177 26.54 3.29 -17.79
N GLN A 178 27.40 3.88 -18.60
CA GLN A 178 28.84 3.56 -18.61
C GLN A 178 29.51 3.90 -17.29
N ILE A 179 29.26 5.12 -16.74
CA ILE A 179 29.79 5.55 -15.44
C ILE A 179 29.39 4.54 -14.35
N ILE A 180 28.13 4.10 -14.33
CA ILE A 180 27.66 3.13 -13.36
C ILE A 180 28.34 1.78 -13.53
N LYS A 181 28.42 1.25 -14.75
CA LYS A 181 29.06 -0.04 -15.05
C LYS A 181 30.55 -0.08 -14.65
N GLU A 182 31.29 0.99 -14.91
CA GLU A 182 32.70 1.11 -14.54
C GLU A 182 32.93 1.13 -13.03
N ASN A 183 31.93 1.56 -12.25
CA ASN A 183 32.02 1.69 -10.78
C ASN A 183 31.17 0.65 -10.03
N LEU A 184 30.65 -0.40 -10.69
CA LEU A 184 29.84 -1.43 -10.01
C LEU A 184 30.58 -2.11 -8.86
N LYS A 185 31.89 -2.32 -8.97
CA LYS A 185 32.74 -2.90 -7.93
C LYS A 185 32.77 -2.06 -6.65
N ASP A 186 32.51 -0.75 -6.75
CA ASP A 186 32.50 0.18 -5.62
C ASP A 186 31.10 0.30 -5.00
N SER A 187 30.11 -0.45 -5.52
CA SER A 187 28.78 -0.52 -4.95
C SER A 187 28.71 -1.58 -3.85
N PRO A 188 28.34 -1.22 -2.61
CA PRO A 188 28.19 -2.17 -1.50
C PRO A 188 27.22 -3.32 -1.80
N LEU A 189 26.28 -3.11 -2.72
CA LEU A 189 25.33 -4.12 -3.18
C LEU A 189 26.01 -5.19 -4.03
N PHE A 190 26.93 -4.78 -4.93
CA PHE A 190 27.61 -5.69 -5.87
C PHE A 190 28.93 -6.24 -5.32
N SER A 191 29.55 -5.58 -4.33
CA SER A 191 30.70 -6.12 -3.58
C SER A 191 30.33 -7.22 -2.59
N GLY A 192 29.01 -7.42 -2.32
CA GLY A 192 28.52 -8.40 -1.34
C GLY A 192 28.58 -7.93 0.12
N GLU A 193 28.86 -6.64 0.35
CA GLU A 193 28.87 -6.06 1.70
C GLU A 193 27.44 -5.91 2.27
N ILE A 194 26.48 -5.52 1.44
CA ILE A 194 25.06 -5.49 1.77
C ILE A 194 24.53 -6.92 1.70
N LYS A 195 24.06 -7.44 2.82
CA LYS A 195 23.45 -8.78 2.95
C LYS A 195 21.93 -8.71 2.84
N GLY A 196 21.34 -7.58 3.15
CA GLY A 196 19.90 -7.36 3.10
C GLY A 196 19.36 -7.35 1.67
N ILE A 197 18.23 -8.04 1.45
CA ILE A 197 17.56 -8.06 0.15
C ILE A 197 16.87 -6.71 -0.08
N GLY A 198 17.07 -6.13 -1.25
CA GLY A 198 16.46 -4.86 -1.64
C GLY A 198 15.10 -5.03 -2.32
N PRO A 199 14.28 -3.97 -2.37
CA PRO A 199 12.96 -4.01 -2.98
C PRO A 199 13.04 -4.21 -4.50
N ARG A 200 12.29 -5.18 -5.03
CA ARG A 200 12.22 -5.50 -6.46
C ARG A 200 11.70 -4.34 -7.31
N TYR A 201 10.78 -3.55 -6.77
CA TYR A 201 10.02 -2.53 -7.50
C TYR A 201 10.55 -1.11 -7.34
N CYS A 202 11.55 -0.92 -6.48
CA CYS A 202 12.34 0.30 -6.39
C CYS A 202 13.82 -0.06 -6.32
N PRO A 203 14.34 -0.73 -7.37
CA PRO A 203 15.74 -1.12 -7.40
C PRO A 203 16.64 0.13 -7.45
N SER A 204 17.86 0.01 -6.94
CA SER A 204 18.86 1.04 -7.13
C SER A 204 19.13 1.26 -8.63
N ILE A 205 19.76 2.37 -8.98
CA ILE A 205 20.07 2.61 -10.39
C ILE A 205 21.07 1.56 -10.90
N GLU A 206 21.99 1.09 -10.05
CA GLU A 206 22.91 0.01 -10.37
C GLU A 206 22.16 -1.29 -10.73
N ASP A 207 21.16 -1.67 -9.91
CA ASP A 207 20.29 -2.82 -10.19
C ASP A 207 19.55 -2.69 -11.53
N LYS A 208 19.06 -1.48 -11.85
CA LYS A 208 18.34 -1.22 -13.11
C LYS A 208 19.26 -1.42 -14.32
N ILE A 209 20.47 -0.89 -14.24
CA ILE A 209 21.44 -0.99 -15.34
C ILE A 209 21.88 -2.43 -15.58
N VAL A 210 21.99 -3.23 -14.54
CA VAL A 210 22.38 -4.65 -14.65
C VAL A 210 21.20 -5.51 -15.10
N LYS A 211 20.02 -5.38 -14.45
CA LYS A 211 18.84 -6.21 -14.71
C LYS A 211 18.13 -5.89 -16.03
N PHE A 212 18.22 -4.64 -16.48
CA PHE A 212 17.58 -4.15 -17.71
C PHE A 212 18.62 -3.56 -18.67
N ALA A 213 19.68 -4.30 -18.93
CA ALA A 213 20.81 -3.89 -19.75
C ALA A 213 20.45 -3.57 -21.21
N ASP A 214 19.31 -4.06 -21.69
CA ASP A 214 18.71 -3.79 -23.01
C ASP A 214 18.07 -2.40 -23.11
N LYS A 215 17.85 -1.70 -21.99
CA LYS A 215 17.24 -0.37 -21.97
C LYS A 215 18.30 0.71 -22.11
N ASN A 216 18.15 1.56 -23.12
CA ASN A 216 19.07 2.67 -23.38
C ASN A 216 18.88 3.85 -22.43
N ARG A 217 17.74 3.91 -21.71
CA ARG A 217 17.43 4.97 -20.76
C ARG A 217 16.46 4.51 -19.67
N HIS A 218 16.57 5.11 -18.50
CA HIS A 218 15.62 4.98 -17.38
C HIS A 218 15.05 6.34 -17.04
N GLN A 219 13.76 6.40 -16.81
CA GLN A 219 13.04 7.63 -16.46
C GLN A 219 13.39 8.08 -15.04
N ILE A 220 13.54 9.40 -14.89
CA ILE A 220 13.81 10.08 -13.63
C ILE A 220 12.75 11.16 -13.45
N PHE A 221 12.07 11.16 -12.31
CA PHE A 221 11.17 12.23 -11.94
C PHE A 221 11.90 13.20 -11.01
N LEU A 222 11.92 14.47 -11.38
CA LEU A 222 12.42 15.56 -10.53
C LEU A 222 11.24 16.11 -9.75
N GLU A 223 11.15 15.72 -8.49
CA GLU A 223 10.00 15.97 -7.60
C GLU A 223 10.39 17.02 -6.56
N PRO A 224 9.69 18.18 -6.48
CA PRO A 224 9.94 19.14 -5.40
C PRO A 224 9.57 18.53 -4.04
N GLU A 225 10.44 18.68 -3.03
CA GLU A 225 10.18 18.21 -1.67
C GLU A 225 9.28 19.16 -0.85
N GLY A 226 8.94 20.31 -1.38
CA GLY A 226 8.03 21.29 -0.74
C GLY A 226 7.99 22.64 -1.42
N LEU A 227 7.11 23.50 -0.93
CA LEU A 227 6.92 24.87 -1.45
C LEU A 227 8.07 25.80 -1.08
N ASN A 228 8.56 25.68 0.15
CA ASN A 228 9.57 26.55 0.75
C ASN A 228 10.93 25.86 0.89
N THR A 229 11.32 25.04 -0.09
CA THR A 229 12.62 24.37 -0.12
C THR A 229 13.19 24.37 -1.53
N ASN A 230 14.52 24.38 -1.62
CA ASN A 230 15.24 24.20 -2.89
C ASN A 230 15.57 22.73 -3.16
N GLU A 231 15.12 21.80 -2.32
CA GLU A 231 15.42 20.40 -2.48
C GLU A 231 14.54 19.73 -3.52
N ILE A 232 15.17 19.09 -4.50
CA ILE A 232 14.54 18.25 -5.52
C ILE A 232 14.92 16.80 -5.26
N TYR A 233 13.91 15.93 -5.26
CA TYR A 233 14.04 14.48 -5.16
C TYR A 233 14.08 13.87 -6.56
N PRO A 234 15.23 13.41 -7.08
CA PRO A 234 15.31 12.75 -8.39
C PRO A 234 14.92 11.28 -8.26
N ASN A 235 13.62 11.03 -8.28
CA ASN A 235 13.06 9.69 -8.15
C ASN A 235 13.48 8.81 -9.33
N GLY A 236 14.07 7.65 -9.03
CA GLY A 236 14.51 6.69 -10.04
C GLY A 236 16.02 6.46 -10.08
N ILE A 237 16.82 7.26 -9.35
CA ILE A 237 18.28 7.11 -9.26
C ILE A 237 18.79 6.89 -7.83
N SER A 238 18.03 6.13 -7.01
CA SER A 238 18.55 5.66 -5.72
C SER A 238 19.86 4.90 -5.94
N THR A 239 20.87 5.20 -5.11
CA THR A 239 22.21 4.62 -5.28
C THR A 239 22.93 4.53 -3.94
N SER A 240 23.86 3.58 -3.84
CA SER A 240 24.81 3.46 -2.75
C SER A 240 26.28 3.64 -3.19
N LEU A 241 26.50 4.05 -4.42
CA LEU A 241 27.83 4.35 -4.96
C LEU A 241 28.53 5.49 -4.18
N PRO A 242 29.86 5.59 -4.23
CA PRO A 242 30.60 6.70 -3.63
C PRO A 242 30.13 8.08 -4.11
N ILE A 243 30.25 9.10 -3.28
CA ILE A 243 29.79 10.47 -3.54
C ILE A 243 30.34 11.04 -4.87
N ASN A 244 31.64 10.83 -5.14
CA ASN A 244 32.28 11.30 -6.37
C ASN A 244 31.71 10.63 -7.63
N VAL A 245 31.24 9.39 -7.51
CA VAL A 245 30.55 8.66 -8.59
C VAL A 245 29.12 9.18 -8.75
N GLN A 246 28.41 9.42 -7.64
CA GLN A 246 27.06 10.01 -7.67
C GLN A 246 27.05 11.36 -8.38
N LEU A 247 28.02 12.22 -8.13
CA LEU A 247 28.19 13.51 -8.84
C LEU A 247 28.37 13.29 -10.35
N LYS A 248 29.22 12.35 -10.75
CA LYS A 248 29.40 12.02 -12.18
C LYS A 248 28.12 11.49 -12.82
N ILE A 249 27.36 10.65 -12.10
CA ILE A 249 26.06 10.12 -12.55
C ILE A 249 25.09 11.28 -12.77
N VAL A 250 24.88 12.11 -11.76
CA VAL A 250 23.95 13.26 -11.82
C VAL A 250 24.32 14.17 -13.00
N ASN A 251 25.58 14.58 -13.08
CA ASN A 251 26.05 15.55 -14.09
C ASN A 251 26.16 14.96 -15.52
N SER A 252 25.94 13.66 -15.68
CA SER A 252 25.81 13.03 -17.00
C SER A 252 24.38 13.06 -17.56
N ILE A 253 23.40 13.44 -16.74
CA ILE A 253 21.97 13.42 -17.08
C ILE A 253 21.58 14.78 -17.69
N LYS A 254 20.78 14.74 -18.77
CA LYS A 254 20.31 15.92 -19.48
C LYS A 254 19.50 16.85 -18.55
N GLY A 255 19.88 18.12 -18.49
CA GLY A 255 19.32 19.14 -17.61
C GLY A 255 19.90 19.15 -16.19
N LEU A 256 20.79 18.20 -15.86
CA LEU A 256 21.47 18.09 -14.57
C LEU A 256 22.98 18.26 -14.67
N GLU A 257 23.51 18.73 -15.81
CA GLU A 257 24.95 18.82 -16.09
C GLU A 257 25.69 19.67 -15.03
N ASN A 258 25.02 20.68 -14.48
CA ASN A 258 25.54 21.58 -13.45
C ASN A 258 24.80 21.44 -12.10
N ALA A 259 24.02 20.38 -11.94
CA ALA A 259 23.21 20.19 -10.75
C ALA A 259 24.09 19.95 -9.51
N ALA A 260 23.85 20.74 -8.46
CA ALA A 260 24.50 20.57 -7.18
C ALA A 260 23.77 19.53 -6.33
N VAL A 261 24.54 18.58 -5.79
CA VAL A 261 24.04 17.57 -4.86
C VAL A 261 24.09 18.14 -3.44
N ILE A 262 22.94 18.41 -2.85
CA ILE A 262 22.80 18.93 -1.48
C ILE A 262 23.02 17.81 -0.45
N ARG A 263 22.48 16.62 -0.71
CA ARG A 263 22.65 15.42 0.12
C ARG A 263 22.97 14.23 -0.77
N PRO A 264 23.91 13.36 -0.37
CA PRO A 264 24.19 12.16 -1.12
C PRO A 264 23.05 11.14 -1.00
N GLY A 265 22.93 10.27 -2.01
CA GLY A 265 22.18 9.02 -1.92
C GLY A 265 22.91 8.00 -1.07
N TYR A 266 22.17 7.07 -0.50
CA TYR A 266 22.74 5.95 0.28
C TYR A 266 21.78 4.77 0.33
N ALA A 267 22.31 3.60 0.65
CA ALA A 267 21.50 2.46 1.07
C ALA A 267 21.50 2.37 2.61
N VAL A 268 20.40 1.88 3.18
CA VAL A 268 20.32 1.54 4.59
C VAL A 268 19.86 0.10 4.74
N GLU A 269 20.62 -0.70 5.49
CA GLU A 269 20.21 -2.00 5.98
C GLU A 269 19.60 -1.85 7.37
N TYR A 270 18.60 -2.66 7.68
CA TYR A 270 17.90 -2.64 8.96
C TYR A 270 17.32 -4.02 9.27
N ASP A 271 17.11 -4.30 10.56
CA ASP A 271 16.49 -5.54 10.99
C ASP A 271 14.96 -5.44 10.87
N TYR A 272 14.33 -6.57 10.52
CA TYR A 272 12.89 -6.76 10.49
C TYR A 272 12.51 -8.07 11.18
N CYS A 273 11.29 -8.19 11.67
CA CYS A 273 10.73 -9.41 12.23
C CYS A 273 9.90 -10.14 11.18
N ASN A 274 9.98 -11.48 11.16
CA ASN A 274 9.22 -12.29 10.21
C ASN A 274 7.72 -12.09 10.46
N PRO A 275 6.95 -11.54 9.49
CA PRO A 275 5.52 -11.29 9.69
C PRO A 275 4.68 -12.56 9.81
N GLN A 276 5.21 -13.73 9.48
CA GLN A 276 4.53 -15.01 9.69
C GLN A 276 4.37 -15.34 11.19
N ASP A 277 5.12 -14.68 12.07
CA ASP A 277 4.97 -14.77 13.54
C ASP A 277 3.86 -13.87 14.09
N LEU A 278 3.11 -13.19 13.22
CA LEU A 278 1.98 -12.35 13.59
C LEU A 278 0.64 -13.02 13.31
N LYS A 279 -0.37 -12.64 14.10
CA LYS A 279 -1.78 -12.90 13.83
C LYS A 279 -2.32 -11.89 12.80
N LEU A 280 -3.53 -12.10 12.30
CA LEU A 280 -4.23 -11.13 11.41
C LEU A 280 -4.48 -9.76 12.08
N SER A 281 -4.49 -9.72 13.41
CA SER A 281 -4.57 -8.51 14.23
C SER A 281 -3.25 -7.73 14.32
N LEU A 282 -2.16 -8.26 13.75
CA LEU A 282 -0.76 -7.83 13.90
C LEU A 282 -0.19 -8.02 15.31
N GLU A 283 -0.88 -8.72 16.20
CA GLU A 283 -0.33 -9.18 17.47
C GLU A 283 0.66 -10.34 17.24
N SER A 284 1.77 -10.36 17.98
CA SER A 284 2.72 -11.46 17.94
C SER A 284 2.08 -12.77 18.43
N LYS A 285 2.41 -13.88 17.76
CA LYS A 285 2.05 -15.25 18.21
C LYS A 285 2.94 -15.74 19.37
N ILE A 286 4.09 -15.09 19.55
CA ILE A 286 5.13 -15.48 20.53
C ILE A 286 4.97 -14.71 21.82
N ILE A 287 4.77 -13.38 21.71
CA ILE A 287 4.67 -12.47 22.87
C ILE A 287 3.28 -11.85 22.89
N GLU A 288 2.53 -12.15 23.94
CA GLU A 288 1.18 -11.63 24.13
C GLU A 288 1.19 -10.11 24.32
N ASN A 289 0.24 -9.40 23.68
CA ASN A 289 0.02 -7.96 23.73
C ASN A 289 1.10 -7.11 23.01
N LEU A 290 2.04 -7.73 22.29
CA LEU A 290 3.01 -7.06 21.43
C LEU A 290 2.48 -7.01 20.00
N PHE A 291 2.38 -5.82 19.43
CA PHE A 291 1.96 -5.58 18.05
C PHE A 291 3.14 -5.01 17.25
N LEU A 292 3.30 -5.44 16.01
CA LEU A 292 4.32 -4.93 15.10
C LEU A 292 3.66 -4.34 13.86
N ALA A 293 4.10 -3.14 13.42
CA ALA A 293 3.51 -2.48 12.25
C ALA A 293 4.55 -1.69 11.45
N GLY A 294 4.39 -1.71 10.12
CA GLY A 294 5.24 -0.98 9.19
C GLY A 294 6.47 -1.77 8.74
N GLN A 295 7.60 -1.09 8.57
CA GLN A 295 8.83 -1.70 8.02
C GLN A 295 9.37 -2.87 8.84
N ILE A 296 9.11 -2.89 10.14
CA ILE A 296 9.48 -4.00 11.02
C ILE A 296 8.88 -5.35 10.55
N ASN A 297 7.78 -5.31 9.80
CA ASN A 297 7.13 -6.48 9.21
C ASN A 297 7.60 -6.75 7.76
N GLY A 298 8.71 -6.15 7.34
CA GLY A 298 9.27 -6.37 6.00
C GLY A 298 8.56 -5.63 4.88
N THR A 299 7.79 -4.58 5.15
CA THR A 299 7.18 -3.73 4.11
C THR A 299 8.03 -2.50 3.80
N THR A 300 7.88 -1.95 2.59
CA THR A 300 8.46 -0.65 2.22
C THR A 300 7.39 0.20 1.54
N GLY A 301 6.92 1.25 2.20
CA GLY A 301 5.96 2.21 1.65
C GLY A 301 5.19 2.90 2.77
N TYR A 302 4.84 4.15 2.52
CA TYR A 302 4.10 4.96 3.49
C TYR A 302 2.70 4.41 3.73
N GLU A 303 2.04 3.98 2.66
CA GLU A 303 0.68 3.45 2.67
C GLU A 303 0.60 2.13 3.41
N GLU A 304 1.57 1.24 3.18
CA GLU A 304 1.67 -0.05 3.87
C GLU A 304 1.91 0.14 5.37
N ALA A 305 2.75 1.10 5.76
CA ALA A 305 3.02 1.39 7.16
C ALA A 305 1.80 2.01 7.86
N ALA A 306 1.12 2.96 7.20
CA ALA A 306 -0.09 3.59 7.72
C ALA A 306 -1.22 2.57 7.93
N ALA A 307 -1.43 1.67 6.96
CA ALA A 307 -2.43 0.61 7.03
C ALA A 307 -2.18 -0.33 8.21
N GLN A 308 -0.93 -0.79 8.38
CA GLN A 308 -0.56 -1.67 9.49
C GLN A 308 -0.69 -0.95 10.84
N GLY A 309 -0.21 0.31 10.92
CA GLY A 309 -0.31 1.11 12.13
C GLY A 309 -1.75 1.31 12.59
N LEU A 310 -2.68 1.57 11.64
CA LEU A 310 -4.11 1.69 11.92
C LEU A 310 -4.68 0.39 12.51
N ILE A 311 -4.43 -0.75 11.88
CA ILE A 311 -4.97 -2.05 12.33
C ILE A 311 -4.34 -2.47 13.67
N ALA A 312 -3.05 -2.29 13.85
CA ALA A 312 -2.38 -2.55 15.13
C ALA A 312 -2.96 -1.66 16.25
N GLY A 313 -3.18 -0.37 15.97
CA GLY A 313 -3.78 0.57 16.92
C GLY A 313 -5.19 0.17 17.35
N ILE A 314 -6.06 -0.17 16.38
CA ILE A 314 -7.41 -0.67 16.64
C ILE A 314 -7.37 -1.90 17.54
N ASN A 315 -6.56 -2.90 17.18
CA ASN A 315 -6.50 -4.17 17.90
C ASN A 315 -5.84 -4.04 19.28
N ALA A 316 -4.83 -3.21 19.44
CA ALA A 316 -4.24 -2.93 20.74
C ALA A 316 -5.25 -2.27 21.69
N ALA A 317 -6.04 -1.30 21.22
CA ALA A 317 -7.09 -0.68 21.99
C ALA A 317 -8.19 -1.69 22.39
N ARG A 318 -8.68 -2.49 21.42
CA ARG A 318 -9.67 -3.56 21.67
C ARG A 318 -9.17 -4.60 22.67
N LYS A 319 -7.88 -4.95 22.59
CA LYS A 319 -7.24 -5.86 23.55
C LYS A 319 -7.24 -5.29 24.97
N CYS A 320 -6.98 -3.98 25.12
CA CYS A 320 -7.07 -3.31 26.43
C CYS A 320 -8.48 -3.31 27.01
N GLU A 321 -9.50 -3.36 26.17
CA GLU A 321 -10.92 -3.41 26.52
C GLU A 321 -11.49 -4.84 26.62
N ASN A 322 -10.67 -5.87 26.42
CA ASN A 322 -11.07 -7.27 26.33
C ASN A 322 -12.15 -7.55 25.26
N LYS A 323 -12.11 -6.81 24.15
CA LYS A 323 -12.96 -7.00 22.97
C LYS A 323 -12.30 -7.95 21.97
N GLU A 324 -13.10 -8.58 21.12
CA GLU A 324 -12.62 -9.44 20.05
C GLU A 324 -11.74 -8.67 19.05
N GLU A 325 -10.82 -9.38 18.39
CA GLU A 325 -9.94 -8.82 17.36
C GLU A 325 -10.75 -8.28 16.16
N PHE A 326 -10.36 -7.14 15.65
CA PHE A 326 -10.89 -6.57 14.40
C PHE A 326 -10.03 -7.04 13.23
N ILE A 327 -10.63 -7.73 12.29
CA ILE A 327 -9.95 -8.31 11.12
C ILE A 327 -10.67 -7.87 9.84
N LEU A 328 -9.93 -7.23 8.94
CA LEU A 328 -10.40 -6.93 7.60
C LEU A 328 -10.10 -8.10 6.65
N ASN A 329 -11.09 -8.44 5.84
CA ASN A 329 -10.97 -9.51 4.85
C ASN A 329 -10.36 -9.00 3.53
N ARG A 330 -9.78 -9.91 2.75
CA ARG A 330 -9.22 -9.63 1.40
C ARG A 330 -10.26 -9.09 0.42
N LYS A 331 -11.52 -9.47 0.54
CA LYS A 331 -12.62 -8.97 -0.29
C LYS A 331 -13.11 -7.58 0.12
N GLU A 332 -12.78 -7.14 1.34
CA GLU A 332 -13.24 -5.88 1.90
C GLU A 332 -12.25 -4.73 1.71
N SER A 333 -10.95 -5.05 1.70
CA SER A 333 -9.94 -4.00 1.62
C SER A 333 -8.57 -4.47 1.12
N TYR A 334 -7.80 -3.54 0.54
CA TYR A 334 -6.38 -3.74 0.30
C TYR A 334 -5.58 -3.91 1.59
N ILE A 335 -6.04 -3.33 2.71
CA ILE A 335 -5.44 -3.54 4.04
C ILE A 335 -5.55 -5.02 4.43
N GLY A 336 -6.72 -5.64 4.21
CA GLY A 336 -6.91 -7.07 4.46
C GLY A 336 -6.01 -7.95 3.59
N ILE A 337 -5.82 -7.58 2.30
CA ILE A 337 -4.89 -8.29 1.41
C ILE A 337 -3.46 -8.16 1.91
N LEU A 338 -3.02 -6.94 2.23
CA LEU A 338 -1.68 -6.66 2.74
C LEU A 338 -1.33 -7.52 3.95
N ILE A 339 -2.17 -7.48 4.98
CA ILE A 339 -1.91 -8.19 6.23
C ILE A 339 -1.92 -9.70 6.01
N ASP A 340 -2.90 -10.19 5.26
CA ASP A 340 -3.02 -11.61 4.97
C ASP A 340 -1.84 -12.14 4.13
N ASP A 341 -1.36 -11.39 3.12
CA ASP A 341 -0.16 -11.75 2.37
C ASP A 341 1.07 -11.82 3.29
N LEU A 342 1.28 -10.82 4.15
CA LEU A 342 2.41 -10.78 5.08
C LEU A 342 2.45 -11.99 5.99
N ILE A 343 1.35 -12.29 6.68
CA ILE A 343 1.33 -13.37 7.68
C ILE A 343 1.26 -14.77 7.07
N THR A 344 0.79 -14.89 5.82
CA THR A 344 0.64 -16.19 5.15
C THR A 344 1.83 -16.52 4.27
N LEU A 345 2.27 -15.58 3.43
CA LEU A 345 3.35 -15.78 2.47
C LEU A 345 4.72 -15.44 3.06
N GLY A 346 4.76 -14.55 4.07
CA GLY A 346 5.99 -13.96 4.56
C GLY A 346 6.59 -12.96 3.57
N VAL A 347 7.85 -12.63 3.77
CA VAL A 347 8.59 -11.70 2.90
C VAL A 347 9.96 -12.28 2.56
N ASP A 348 10.19 -12.55 1.28
CA ASP A 348 11.51 -12.90 0.74
C ASP A 348 12.26 -11.63 0.26
N GLU A 349 11.52 -10.56 -0.02
CA GLU A 349 11.99 -9.22 -0.41
C GLU A 349 11.04 -8.17 0.19
N PRO A 350 11.45 -6.90 0.35
CA PRO A 350 10.57 -5.86 0.89
C PRO A 350 9.23 -5.81 0.16
N TYR A 351 8.15 -6.06 0.91
CA TYR A 351 6.79 -6.14 0.37
C TYR A 351 6.27 -4.77 -0.07
N ARG A 352 5.61 -4.73 -1.22
CA ARG A 352 4.83 -3.61 -1.72
C ARG A 352 3.45 -4.08 -2.16
N MET A 353 2.43 -3.27 -1.88
CA MET A 353 1.07 -3.50 -2.34
C MET A 353 0.89 -3.10 -3.79
N PHE A 354 0.40 -4.03 -4.61
CA PHE A 354 0.04 -3.82 -6.01
C PHE A 354 -1.38 -4.29 -6.27
N THR A 355 -2.04 -3.66 -7.23
CA THR A 355 -3.38 -4.09 -7.67
C THR A 355 -3.42 -5.52 -8.20
N SER A 356 -2.28 -6.05 -8.67
CA SER A 356 -2.16 -7.46 -9.11
C SER A 356 -2.25 -8.47 -7.97
N ARG A 357 -2.09 -8.05 -6.70
CA ARG A 357 -2.24 -8.93 -5.53
C ARG A 357 -3.70 -9.15 -5.14
N ALA A 358 -4.60 -8.30 -5.64
CA ALA A 358 -6.03 -8.40 -5.38
C ALA A 358 -6.71 -9.31 -6.40
N GLU A 359 -7.33 -10.40 -5.92
CA GLU A 359 -8.10 -11.34 -6.73
C GLU A 359 -9.39 -10.67 -7.26
N HIS A 360 -10.01 -9.82 -6.44
CA HIS A 360 -11.29 -9.18 -6.71
C HIS A 360 -11.16 -7.65 -6.77
N ARG A 361 -10.19 -7.15 -7.53
CA ARG A 361 -9.84 -5.71 -7.55
C ARG A 361 -10.94 -4.76 -8.03
N LEU A 362 -11.95 -5.24 -8.76
CA LEU A 362 -13.11 -4.43 -9.12
C LEU A 362 -14.02 -4.13 -7.92
N LEU A 363 -13.98 -4.98 -6.87
CA LEU A 363 -14.67 -4.72 -5.61
C LEU A 363 -13.93 -3.70 -4.75
N LEU A 364 -12.61 -3.52 -4.95
CA LEU A 364 -11.71 -2.77 -4.07
C LEU A 364 -11.21 -1.47 -4.72
N ARG A 365 -12.11 -0.75 -5.41
CA ARG A 365 -11.75 0.52 -6.04
C ARG A 365 -11.63 1.64 -5.00
N ASP A 366 -10.90 2.69 -5.34
CA ASP A 366 -10.77 3.89 -4.50
C ASP A 366 -12.08 4.70 -4.44
N ASP A 367 -12.89 4.68 -5.53
CA ASP A 367 -14.15 5.41 -5.62
C ASP A 367 -15.28 4.82 -4.76
N ASN A 368 -15.15 3.56 -4.30
CA ASN A 368 -16.15 2.89 -3.45
C ASN A 368 -15.62 2.53 -2.04
N ALA A 369 -14.46 3.05 -1.64
CA ALA A 369 -13.85 2.69 -0.35
C ALA A 369 -14.72 3.11 0.84
N ASP A 370 -15.35 4.28 0.78
CA ASP A 370 -16.27 4.76 1.81
C ASP A 370 -17.51 3.88 1.93
N MET A 371 -18.09 3.44 0.80
CA MET A 371 -19.25 2.53 0.81
C MET A 371 -18.95 1.19 1.51
N ARG A 372 -17.70 0.73 1.49
CA ARG A 372 -17.28 -0.53 2.10
C ARG A 372 -16.84 -0.39 3.56
N LEU A 373 -16.24 0.74 3.94
CA LEU A 373 -15.46 0.83 5.18
C LEU A 373 -15.95 1.90 6.16
N THR A 374 -16.73 2.91 5.74
CA THR A 374 -17.12 4.02 6.65
C THR A 374 -18.00 3.52 7.79
N GLN A 375 -18.95 2.63 7.53
CA GLN A 375 -19.76 2.02 8.59
C GLN A 375 -18.90 1.30 9.63
N LEU A 376 -17.94 0.49 9.18
CA LEU A 376 -17.01 -0.22 10.07
C LEU A 376 -16.16 0.77 10.90
N GLY A 377 -15.70 1.86 10.27
CA GLY A 377 -14.97 2.92 10.95
C GLY A 377 -15.80 3.64 12.01
N TYR A 378 -17.09 3.87 11.75
CA TYR A 378 -18.02 4.46 12.71
C TYR A 378 -18.28 3.53 13.90
N ASP A 379 -18.55 2.25 13.66
CA ASP A 379 -18.77 1.23 14.68
C ASP A 379 -17.54 1.04 15.59
N LEU A 380 -16.36 1.32 15.08
CA LEU A 380 -15.10 1.33 15.84
C LEU A 380 -14.82 2.65 16.58
N GLY A 381 -15.65 3.68 16.39
CA GLY A 381 -15.45 5.01 16.98
C GLY A 381 -14.34 5.85 16.29
N LEU A 382 -13.96 5.49 15.07
CA LEU A 382 -12.93 6.20 14.30
C LEU A 382 -13.49 7.29 13.37
N VAL A 383 -14.77 7.23 13.06
CA VAL A 383 -15.49 8.21 12.24
C VAL A 383 -16.44 8.96 13.15
N ASN A 384 -16.41 10.29 13.12
CA ASN A 384 -17.32 11.13 13.91
C ASN A 384 -18.72 11.21 13.28
N ASP A 385 -19.71 11.69 14.06
CA ASP A 385 -21.11 11.77 13.63
C ASP A 385 -21.31 12.63 12.38
N SER A 386 -20.60 13.76 12.26
CA SER A 386 -20.72 14.65 11.10
C SER A 386 -20.28 13.97 9.81
N ASP A 387 -19.17 13.25 9.84
CA ASP A 387 -18.63 12.54 8.69
C ASP A 387 -19.47 11.32 8.33
N TYR A 388 -19.99 10.64 9.35
CA TYR A 388 -20.90 9.52 9.16
C TYR A 388 -22.24 9.96 8.56
N ASN A 389 -22.82 11.07 9.03
CA ASN A 389 -24.03 11.63 8.44
C ASN A 389 -23.82 12.03 6.97
N SER A 390 -22.70 12.65 6.63
CA SER A 390 -22.33 12.97 5.25
C SER A 390 -22.20 11.72 4.37
N PHE A 391 -21.71 10.61 4.93
CA PHE A 391 -21.68 9.31 4.26
C PHE A 391 -23.09 8.75 4.06
N LEU A 392 -23.98 8.85 5.05
CA LEU A 392 -25.36 8.39 4.93
C LEU A 392 -26.13 9.15 3.84
N ASP A 393 -25.95 10.48 3.77
CA ASP A 393 -26.53 11.30 2.71
C ASP A 393 -26.04 10.83 1.31
N LYS A 394 -24.73 10.61 1.16
CA LYS A 394 -24.16 10.08 -0.08
C LYS A 394 -24.72 8.70 -0.42
N LYS A 395 -24.92 7.83 0.56
CA LYS A 395 -25.47 6.49 0.39
C LYS A 395 -26.93 6.53 -0.03
N MET A 396 -27.75 7.40 0.57
CA MET A 396 -29.13 7.63 0.15
C MET A 396 -29.22 8.15 -1.28
N ASP A 397 -28.39 9.12 -1.64
CA ASP A 397 -28.29 9.60 -3.02
C ASP A 397 -27.91 8.47 -3.99
N TYR A 398 -26.93 7.66 -3.62
CA TYR A 398 -26.52 6.51 -4.44
C TYR A 398 -27.67 5.54 -4.69
N GLU A 399 -28.41 5.15 -3.65
CA GLU A 399 -29.55 4.23 -3.72
C GLU A 399 -30.69 4.82 -4.58
N LYS A 400 -31.04 6.10 -4.33
CA LYS A 400 -32.02 6.84 -5.11
C LYS A 400 -31.68 6.87 -6.61
N PHE A 401 -30.43 7.16 -6.95
CA PHE A 401 -30.01 7.27 -8.34
C PHE A 401 -29.90 5.91 -9.04
N ILE A 402 -29.44 4.86 -8.37
CA ILE A 402 -29.44 3.50 -8.93
C ILE A 402 -30.86 3.08 -9.31
N GLU A 403 -31.84 3.33 -8.45
CA GLU A 403 -33.26 3.04 -8.72
C GLU A 403 -33.81 3.91 -9.85
N TYR A 404 -33.55 5.22 -9.80
CA TYR A 404 -33.96 6.15 -10.85
C TYR A 404 -33.43 5.74 -12.24
N TYR A 405 -32.14 5.41 -12.35
CA TYR A 405 -31.54 4.98 -13.62
C TYR A 405 -32.01 3.59 -14.07
N ALA A 406 -32.46 2.74 -13.17
CA ALA A 406 -33.06 1.45 -13.52
C ALA A 406 -34.51 1.60 -14.05
N THR A 407 -35.24 2.55 -13.53
CA THR A 407 -36.70 2.73 -13.83
C THR A 407 -36.99 3.72 -14.95
N LYS A 408 -36.26 4.84 -15.03
CA LYS A 408 -36.41 5.87 -16.06
C LYS A 408 -36.02 5.30 -17.42
N LYS A 409 -36.93 5.42 -18.40
CA LYS A 409 -36.77 4.83 -19.75
C LYS A 409 -36.76 5.90 -20.84
N ILE A 410 -35.96 5.65 -21.86
CA ILE A 410 -35.87 6.44 -23.09
C ILE A 410 -36.52 5.64 -24.23
N SER A 411 -37.53 6.23 -24.87
CA SER A 411 -38.26 5.62 -25.99
C SER A 411 -37.65 5.99 -27.34
N PRO A 412 -37.79 5.14 -28.39
CA PRO A 412 -37.24 5.38 -29.71
C PRO A 412 -38.13 6.32 -30.54
N ASN A 413 -38.48 7.50 -29.98
CA ASN A 413 -39.23 8.54 -30.72
C ASN A 413 -38.31 9.27 -31.73
N LYS A 414 -38.92 10.11 -32.60
CA LYS A 414 -38.16 10.82 -33.65
C LYS A 414 -37.06 11.72 -33.10
N GLU A 415 -37.32 12.38 -31.97
CA GLU A 415 -36.37 13.28 -31.30
C GLU A 415 -35.16 12.52 -30.77
N ASN A 416 -35.38 11.46 -29.98
CA ASN A 416 -34.32 10.64 -29.41
C ASN A 416 -33.49 9.93 -30.49
N LYS A 417 -34.14 9.45 -31.58
CA LYS A 417 -33.40 8.87 -32.72
C LYS A 417 -32.49 9.89 -33.39
N LYS A 418 -32.95 11.14 -33.54
CA LYS A 418 -32.13 12.23 -34.07
C LYS A 418 -30.93 12.52 -33.15
N ILE A 419 -31.16 12.68 -31.84
CA ILE A 419 -30.08 12.93 -30.86
C ILE A 419 -29.04 11.81 -30.90
N PHE A 420 -29.45 10.54 -30.92
CA PHE A 420 -28.53 9.41 -31.01
C PHE A 420 -27.70 9.45 -32.31
N LYS A 421 -28.31 9.79 -33.44
CA LYS A 421 -27.60 9.94 -34.71
C LYS A 421 -26.62 11.11 -34.69
N ASP A 422 -26.99 12.25 -34.13
CA ASP A 422 -26.16 13.45 -34.04
C ASP A 422 -24.95 13.23 -33.13
N LEU A 423 -25.10 12.38 -32.11
CA LEU A 423 -24.03 11.96 -31.21
C LEU A 423 -23.19 10.75 -31.73
N GLY A 424 -23.49 10.25 -32.94
CA GLY A 424 -22.79 9.09 -33.50
C GLY A 424 -23.06 7.77 -32.77
N LEU A 425 -24.14 7.70 -32.00
CA LEU A 425 -24.53 6.52 -31.23
C LEU A 425 -25.43 5.56 -32.04
N ASN A 426 -25.39 4.27 -31.69
CA ASN A 426 -26.25 3.28 -32.30
C ASN A 426 -27.72 3.58 -32.03
N GLU A 427 -28.56 3.47 -33.07
CA GLU A 427 -29.99 3.79 -33.03
C GLU A 427 -30.75 2.99 -31.96
N LEU A 428 -31.71 3.64 -31.32
CA LEU A 428 -32.61 3.00 -30.37
C LEU A 428 -33.61 2.10 -31.12
N LYS A 429 -33.52 0.79 -30.92
CA LYS A 429 -34.42 -0.21 -31.51
C LYS A 429 -35.67 -0.45 -30.66
N LYS A 430 -35.60 -0.25 -29.37
CA LYS A 430 -36.67 -0.41 -28.37
C LYS A 430 -36.53 0.62 -27.27
N GLN A 431 -37.42 0.61 -26.32
CA GLN A 431 -37.27 1.38 -25.09
C GLN A 431 -36.15 0.79 -24.20
N TYR A 432 -35.27 1.64 -23.69
CA TYR A 432 -34.15 1.27 -22.79
C TYR A 432 -34.21 2.09 -21.52
N SER A 433 -33.88 1.48 -20.39
CA SER A 433 -33.62 2.24 -19.16
C SER A 433 -32.33 3.05 -19.28
N LEU A 434 -32.18 4.11 -18.48
CA LEU A 434 -30.93 4.88 -18.43
C LEU A 434 -29.75 3.97 -18.02
N LYS A 435 -29.99 3.03 -17.11
CA LYS A 435 -29.02 2.01 -16.69
C LYS A 435 -28.58 1.13 -17.86
N GLU A 436 -29.50 0.67 -18.71
CA GLU A 436 -29.15 -0.12 -19.90
C GLU A 436 -28.36 0.70 -20.92
N LEU A 437 -28.64 2.01 -21.03
CA LEU A 437 -27.87 2.90 -21.88
C LEU A 437 -26.45 3.14 -21.35
N LEU A 438 -26.29 3.41 -20.07
CA LEU A 438 -24.95 3.58 -19.44
C LEU A 438 -24.05 2.36 -19.55
N ARG A 439 -24.59 1.14 -19.68
CA ARG A 439 -23.80 -0.07 -19.94
C ARG A 439 -23.12 -0.08 -21.31
N ARG A 440 -23.55 0.78 -22.24
CA ARG A 440 -22.92 0.88 -23.57
C ARG A 440 -21.60 1.64 -23.46
N GLU A 441 -20.58 1.16 -24.15
CA GLU A 441 -19.21 1.69 -24.07
C GLU A 441 -19.11 3.20 -24.36
N ASN A 442 -19.87 3.67 -25.34
CA ASN A 442 -19.83 5.07 -25.82
C ASN A 442 -20.83 6.00 -25.12
N ILE A 443 -21.46 5.57 -24.02
CA ILE A 443 -22.41 6.37 -23.26
C ILE A 443 -21.88 6.54 -21.83
N ASN A 444 -21.72 7.79 -21.42
CA ASN A 444 -21.40 8.21 -20.07
C ASN A 444 -22.49 9.15 -19.55
N PHE A 445 -22.34 9.65 -18.31
CA PHE A 445 -23.30 10.59 -17.73
C PHE A 445 -23.47 11.88 -18.54
N ASP A 446 -22.39 12.44 -19.08
CA ASP A 446 -22.43 13.65 -19.92
C ASP A 446 -23.25 13.39 -21.18
N THR A 447 -23.05 12.23 -21.81
CA THR A 447 -23.82 11.80 -22.99
C THR A 447 -25.32 11.63 -22.66
N LEU A 448 -25.64 11.04 -21.47
CA LEU A 448 -27.03 10.91 -21.04
C LEU A 448 -27.72 12.26 -20.83
N ASN A 449 -27.00 13.23 -20.25
CA ASN A 449 -27.52 14.59 -20.06
C ASN A 449 -27.84 15.29 -21.39
N LEU A 450 -27.13 14.95 -22.46
CA LEU A 450 -27.44 15.44 -23.83
C LEU A 450 -28.66 14.72 -24.45
N ILE A 451 -28.85 13.43 -24.09
CA ILE A 451 -29.96 12.61 -24.62
C ILE A 451 -31.31 13.03 -24.04
N SER A 452 -31.35 13.42 -22.77
CA SER A 452 -32.59 13.82 -22.12
C SER A 452 -32.37 14.98 -21.16
N LYS A 453 -33.00 16.11 -21.44
CA LYS A 453 -32.97 17.30 -20.57
C LYS A 453 -33.73 17.12 -19.25
N ASP A 454 -34.60 16.11 -19.18
CA ASP A 454 -35.43 15.79 -18.01
C ASP A 454 -34.73 14.83 -17.02
N ILE A 455 -33.47 14.49 -17.26
CA ILE A 455 -32.71 13.63 -16.34
C ILE A 455 -32.30 14.47 -15.12
N GLU A 456 -32.61 13.98 -13.92
CA GLU A 456 -32.11 14.57 -12.69
C GLU A 456 -30.57 14.52 -12.71
N ILE A 457 -29.95 15.69 -12.77
CA ILE A 457 -28.49 15.82 -12.95
C ILE A 457 -27.80 15.71 -11.60
N LEU A 458 -26.97 14.70 -11.46
CA LEU A 458 -26.02 14.59 -10.36
C LEU A 458 -24.94 15.65 -10.48
N LYS A 459 -24.72 16.41 -9.40
CA LYS A 459 -23.66 17.41 -9.32
C LYS A 459 -22.39 16.88 -8.64
N ASN A 460 -22.52 15.81 -7.86
CA ASN A 460 -21.39 15.23 -7.12
C ASN A 460 -20.59 14.29 -8.04
N LYS A 461 -19.41 14.76 -8.48
CA LYS A 461 -18.52 14.04 -9.39
C LYS A 461 -18.10 12.66 -8.85
N ASN A 462 -17.85 12.55 -7.55
CA ASN A 462 -17.44 11.28 -6.94
C ASN A 462 -18.59 10.25 -7.00
N LEU A 463 -19.82 10.70 -6.81
CA LEU A 463 -21.00 9.86 -6.93
C LEU A 463 -21.28 9.46 -8.39
N ILE A 464 -21.06 10.39 -9.34
CA ILE A 464 -21.15 10.10 -10.78
C ILE A 464 -20.18 8.98 -11.16
N ASN A 465 -18.91 9.11 -10.79
CA ASN A 465 -17.88 8.11 -11.09
C ASN A 465 -18.21 6.74 -10.48
N LEU A 466 -18.67 6.74 -9.23
CA LEU A 466 -19.09 5.51 -8.54
C LEU A 466 -20.23 4.82 -9.29
N LEU A 467 -21.31 5.54 -9.59
CA LEU A 467 -22.47 5.00 -10.30
C LEU A 467 -22.12 4.48 -11.69
N GLU A 468 -21.31 5.24 -12.44
CA GLU A 468 -20.89 4.82 -13.78
C GLU A 468 -20.08 3.53 -13.73
N ASN A 469 -19.14 3.42 -12.80
CA ASN A 469 -18.34 2.22 -12.62
C ASN A 469 -19.20 1.02 -12.16
N GLU A 470 -20.11 1.20 -11.20
CA GLU A 470 -21.00 0.13 -10.75
C GLU A 470 -21.90 -0.38 -11.89
N ILE A 471 -22.47 0.52 -12.68
CA ILE A 471 -23.37 0.15 -13.77
C ILE A 471 -22.62 -0.51 -14.95
N LYS A 472 -21.49 0.06 -15.38
CA LYS A 472 -20.72 -0.47 -16.52
C LYS A 472 -20.10 -1.84 -16.21
N TYR A 473 -19.65 -2.05 -14.98
CA TYR A 473 -18.96 -3.27 -14.58
C TYR A 473 -19.85 -4.24 -13.78
N GLU A 474 -21.16 -4.00 -13.67
CA GLU A 474 -22.11 -4.78 -12.85
C GLU A 474 -21.98 -6.29 -13.06
N GLY A 475 -21.90 -6.76 -14.31
CA GLY A 475 -21.78 -8.20 -14.61
C GLY A 475 -20.44 -8.82 -14.17
N TYR A 476 -19.36 -8.02 -14.15
CA TYR A 476 -18.06 -8.46 -13.65
C TYR A 476 -18.01 -8.42 -12.13
N ILE A 477 -18.59 -7.39 -11.52
CA ILE A 477 -18.71 -7.21 -10.07
C ILE A 477 -19.50 -8.40 -9.47
N SER A 478 -20.68 -8.72 -10.06
CA SER A 478 -21.48 -9.88 -9.61
C SER A 478 -20.70 -11.19 -9.66
N ARG A 479 -19.99 -11.46 -10.76
CA ARG A 479 -19.14 -12.66 -10.87
C ARG A 479 -18.04 -12.69 -9.81
N GLN A 480 -17.37 -11.56 -9.54
CA GLN A 480 -16.34 -11.49 -8.49
C GLN A 480 -16.93 -11.71 -7.09
N LEU A 481 -18.14 -11.23 -6.81
CA LEU A 481 -18.85 -11.49 -5.55
C LEU A 481 -19.21 -12.96 -5.40
N ASP A 482 -19.70 -13.61 -6.45
CA ASP A 482 -20.01 -15.04 -6.44
C ASP A 482 -18.75 -15.87 -6.19
N ASP A 483 -17.65 -15.56 -6.86
CA ASP A 483 -16.38 -16.27 -6.68
C ASP A 483 -15.80 -16.03 -5.29
N ALA A 484 -15.86 -14.81 -4.77
CA ALA A 484 -15.45 -14.50 -3.40
C ALA A 484 -16.26 -15.29 -2.37
N THR A 485 -17.58 -15.42 -2.60
CA THR A 485 -18.48 -16.19 -1.72
C THR A 485 -18.19 -17.68 -1.73
N LYS A 486 -17.83 -18.25 -2.91
CA LYS A 486 -17.41 -19.66 -3.01
C LYS A 486 -16.12 -19.92 -2.23
N ILE A 487 -15.14 -19.01 -2.34
CA ILE A 487 -13.86 -19.11 -1.61
C ILE A 487 -14.08 -19.00 -0.10
N GLU A 488 -15.04 -18.19 0.36
CA GLU A 488 -15.35 -18.07 1.79
C GLU A 488 -15.82 -19.37 2.45
N LYS A 489 -16.50 -20.25 1.72
CA LYS A 489 -16.88 -21.58 2.25
C LYS A 489 -15.67 -22.40 2.72
N PHE A 490 -14.52 -22.20 2.08
CA PHE A 490 -13.26 -22.85 2.46
C PHE A 490 -12.44 -22.04 3.46
N LYS A 491 -12.65 -20.70 3.51
CA LYS A 491 -11.81 -19.77 4.26
C LYS A 491 -11.80 -20.05 5.75
N ASN A 492 -12.95 -20.40 6.31
CA ASN A 492 -13.15 -20.59 7.75
C ASN A 492 -12.90 -22.02 8.22
N ILE A 493 -12.62 -22.97 7.32
CA ILE A 493 -12.27 -24.33 7.71
C ILE A 493 -10.91 -24.30 8.38
N LYS A 494 -10.89 -24.50 9.69
CA LYS A 494 -9.66 -24.50 10.49
C LYS A 494 -8.83 -25.73 10.16
N ILE A 495 -7.53 -25.56 10.02
CA ILE A 495 -6.57 -26.65 9.95
C ILE A 495 -6.16 -26.99 11.38
N PRO A 496 -6.46 -28.20 11.89
CA PRO A 496 -6.08 -28.60 13.24
C PRO A 496 -4.56 -28.53 13.42
N LYS A 497 -4.10 -27.97 14.53
CA LYS A 497 -2.65 -27.84 14.84
C LYS A 497 -1.92 -29.18 14.87
N ASN A 498 -2.62 -30.26 15.19
CA ASN A 498 -2.12 -31.63 15.27
C ASN A 498 -2.32 -32.44 13.97
N LEU A 499 -2.79 -31.82 12.87
CA LEU A 499 -2.87 -32.49 11.58
C LEU A 499 -1.46 -32.70 11.01
N ASP A 500 -1.03 -33.95 10.92
CA ASP A 500 0.27 -34.27 10.35
C ASP A 500 0.21 -34.22 8.83
N ILE A 501 0.70 -33.12 8.28
CA ILE A 501 0.74 -32.85 6.84
C ILE A 501 1.66 -33.84 6.11
N SER A 502 2.65 -34.43 6.80
CA SER A 502 3.63 -35.34 6.19
C SER A 502 2.97 -36.63 5.64
N PHE A 503 1.93 -37.09 6.30
CA PHE A 503 1.21 -38.35 5.94
C PHE A 503 0.07 -38.13 4.95
N ILE A 504 -0.23 -36.91 4.52
CA ILE A 504 -1.31 -36.67 3.57
C ILE A 504 -0.90 -37.19 2.18
N SER A 505 -1.54 -38.26 1.72
CA SER A 505 -1.36 -38.77 0.37
C SER A 505 -2.00 -37.83 -0.66
N GLY A 506 -1.37 -37.74 -1.85
CA GLY A 506 -1.87 -36.85 -2.93
C GLY A 506 -1.34 -35.44 -2.91
N LEU A 507 -0.58 -35.01 -1.88
CA LEU A 507 0.19 -33.78 -1.88
C LEU A 507 1.64 -34.05 -2.29
N SER A 508 2.20 -33.19 -3.15
CA SER A 508 3.63 -33.25 -3.49
C SER A 508 4.51 -32.93 -2.28
N ASN A 509 5.73 -33.45 -2.23
CA ASN A 509 6.67 -33.19 -1.14
C ASN A 509 7.00 -31.69 -1.01
N GLU A 510 7.13 -30.98 -2.13
CA GLU A 510 7.33 -29.54 -2.15
C GLU A 510 6.17 -28.80 -1.46
N LEU A 511 4.94 -29.22 -1.77
CA LEU A 511 3.75 -28.59 -1.20
C LEU A 511 3.61 -28.88 0.29
N LYS A 512 3.91 -30.10 0.74
CA LYS A 512 3.98 -30.46 2.16
C LYS A 512 4.97 -29.58 2.90
N GLN A 513 6.18 -29.39 2.38
CA GLN A 513 7.20 -28.53 2.97
C GLN A 513 6.74 -27.08 3.07
N LYS A 514 6.10 -26.53 2.01
CA LYS A 514 5.55 -25.19 2.01
C LYS A 514 4.45 -25.01 3.07
N ILE A 515 3.53 -25.98 3.19
CA ILE A 515 2.46 -25.94 4.20
C ILE A 515 3.05 -26.01 5.61
N LEU A 516 4.05 -26.87 5.84
CA LEU A 516 4.73 -26.99 7.13
C LEU A 516 5.51 -25.72 7.50
N ARG A 517 6.10 -25.02 6.51
CA ARG A 517 6.79 -23.73 6.70
C ARG A 517 5.81 -22.62 7.02
N VAL A 518 4.74 -22.47 6.24
CA VAL A 518 3.75 -21.39 6.37
C VAL A 518 2.82 -21.60 7.56
N ARG A 519 2.56 -22.85 7.93
CA ARG A 519 1.65 -23.23 9.03
C ARG A 519 0.29 -22.53 8.96
N PRO A 520 -0.43 -22.65 7.83
CA PRO A 520 -1.71 -21.98 7.68
C PRO A 520 -2.71 -22.49 8.71
N THR A 521 -3.46 -21.60 9.32
CA THR A 521 -4.47 -21.95 10.34
C THR A 521 -5.83 -22.26 9.74
N THR A 522 -6.04 -21.92 8.45
CA THR A 522 -7.27 -22.19 7.71
C THR A 522 -6.99 -22.67 6.28
N LEU A 523 -7.94 -23.39 5.67
CA LEU A 523 -7.85 -23.74 4.25
C LEU A 523 -7.79 -22.52 3.34
N GLY A 524 -8.42 -21.41 3.74
CA GLY A 524 -8.30 -20.14 3.02
C GLY A 524 -6.88 -19.58 3.01
N GLN A 525 -6.12 -19.71 4.09
CA GLN A 525 -4.69 -19.37 4.11
C GLN A 525 -3.88 -20.37 3.27
N ALA A 526 -4.17 -21.67 3.39
CA ALA A 526 -3.52 -22.67 2.59
C ALA A 526 -3.68 -22.42 1.08
N SER A 527 -4.86 -21.97 0.63
CA SER A 527 -5.13 -21.71 -0.81
C SER A 527 -4.19 -20.68 -1.46
N ARG A 528 -3.51 -19.85 -0.67
CA ARG A 528 -2.63 -18.77 -1.14
C ARG A 528 -1.16 -19.19 -1.23
N ILE A 529 -0.82 -20.36 -0.69
CA ILE A 529 0.54 -20.89 -0.78
C ILE A 529 0.85 -21.20 -2.26
N SER A 530 1.93 -20.62 -2.76
CA SER A 530 2.34 -20.81 -4.16
C SER A 530 2.46 -22.29 -4.53
N GLY A 531 1.73 -22.70 -5.57
CA GLY A 531 1.68 -24.10 -6.03
C GLY A 531 0.53 -24.93 -5.46
N ILE A 532 -0.31 -24.39 -4.57
CA ILE A 532 -1.54 -25.04 -4.15
C ILE A 532 -2.58 -24.95 -5.26
N THR A 533 -3.13 -26.12 -5.61
CA THR A 533 -4.21 -26.25 -6.59
C THR A 533 -5.55 -26.50 -5.88
N PRO A 534 -6.71 -26.26 -6.54
CA PRO A 534 -8.01 -26.63 -6.00
C PRO A 534 -8.10 -28.12 -5.61
N ALA A 535 -7.42 -29.01 -6.35
CA ALA A 535 -7.33 -30.43 -6.03
C ALA A 535 -6.60 -30.68 -4.70
N ALA A 536 -5.49 -29.99 -4.46
CA ALA A 536 -4.74 -30.07 -3.21
C ALA A 536 -5.57 -29.56 -2.01
N LEU A 537 -6.34 -28.48 -2.19
CA LEU A 537 -7.26 -27.97 -1.16
C LEU A 537 -8.36 -28.97 -0.82
N ASN A 538 -8.94 -29.62 -1.82
CA ASN A 538 -9.93 -30.68 -1.60
C ASN A 538 -9.34 -31.87 -0.83
N ILE A 539 -8.11 -32.26 -1.14
CA ILE A 539 -7.39 -33.33 -0.41
C ILE A 539 -7.23 -32.90 1.05
N LEU A 540 -6.72 -31.68 1.33
CA LEU A 540 -6.59 -31.16 2.68
C LEU A 540 -7.94 -31.16 3.41
N MET A 541 -9.01 -30.71 2.77
CA MET A 541 -10.36 -30.70 3.35
C MET A 541 -10.85 -32.10 3.74
N ILE A 542 -10.61 -33.09 2.89
CA ILE A 542 -10.99 -34.49 3.18
C ILE A 542 -10.25 -35.00 4.41
N TYR A 543 -8.93 -34.75 4.51
CA TYR A 543 -8.13 -35.17 5.67
C TYR A 543 -8.51 -34.43 6.96
N ILE A 544 -8.85 -33.14 6.89
CA ILE A 544 -9.35 -32.38 8.04
C ILE A 544 -10.66 -33.00 8.55
N LYS A 545 -11.62 -33.24 7.66
CA LYS A 545 -12.90 -33.90 8.04
C LYS A 545 -12.72 -35.28 8.62
N LYS A 546 -11.81 -36.08 8.06
CA LYS A 546 -11.49 -37.43 8.58
C LYS A 546 -10.93 -37.34 10.00
N ASN A 547 -10.00 -36.41 10.24
CA ASN A 547 -9.41 -36.18 11.58
C ASN A 547 -10.45 -35.71 12.61
N GLU A 548 -11.44 -34.91 12.19
CA GLU A 548 -12.55 -34.48 13.07
C GLU A 548 -13.47 -35.64 13.42
N ILE A 549 -13.76 -36.53 12.47
CA ILE A 549 -14.60 -37.71 12.70
C ILE A 549 -13.90 -38.70 13.66
N GLU A 550 -12.61 -38.95 13.45
CA GLU A 550 -11.81 -39.82 14.32
C GLU A 550 -11.73 -39.30 15.76
N LYS A 551 -11.71 -37.98 15.96
CA LYS A 551 -11.74 -37.36 17.30
C LYS A 551 -13.09 -37.42 17.99
N ASN A 552 -14.18 -37.43 17.23
CA ASN A 552 -15.54 -37.54 17.80
C ASN A 552 -15.94 -39.01 18.12
N LEU A 553 -15.10 -39.97 17.72
CA LEU A 553 -15.30 -41.40 17.99
C LEU A 553 -14.45 -41.93 19.15
N ILE A 554 -13.55 -41.08 19.70
CA ILE A 554 -12.77 -41.31 20.93
C ILE A 554 -13.35 -40.43 22.04
#